data_3fc469a6d33153d3b5767588957572e8
#
_entry.id   3fc469a6d33153d3b5767588957572e8
#
_cell.length_a   1.000
_cell.length_b   1.000
_cell.length_c   1.000
_cell.angle_alpha   90.00
_cell.angle_beta   90.00
_cell.angle_gamma   90.00
#
_symmetry.space_group_name_H-M   'P 1'
#
loop_
_entity.id
_entity.type
_entity.pdbx_description
1 polymer ?
#
loop_
_entity_poly.entity_id
_entity_poly.type
_entity_poly.pdbx_seq_one_letter_code
_entity_poly.pdbx_strand_id
1 'polypeptide(L)'
;MERKITIEESVPYTEDYQNKMLEENQVEGLLEMHGRGMDDKSCYDYDVSGKVSMKALYEKHTMSGEEIKILLKSILRVVKEVERYLLNVNCILMDPEYIFYTEEKYYFCYYPPKEKSLWEGFHHLSEYLVKCADYQDKECVQLVFLLHKETMKENYSLEQIIKECVKEEE
;
A
#
# COMPACT_ATOMS: atom_id res chain seq x y z
N MET A 1 1.50 21.17 9.47
CA MET A 1 0.62 21.54 8.35
C MET A 1 -0.26 20.37 7.97
N GLU A 2 -1.55 20.55 7.99
CA GLU A 2 -2.49 19.53 7.57
C GLU A 2 -2.52 19.43 6.05
N ARG A 3 -2.42 18.19 5.56
CA ARG A 3 -2.50 17.89 4.12
C ARG A 3 -3.41 16.70 3.93
N LYS A 4 -4.19 16.73 2.86
CA LYS A 4 -5.02 15.60 2.48
C LYS A 4 -5.01 15.41 0.97
N ILE A 5 -5.26 14.16 0.55
CA ILE A 5 -5.54 13.83 -0.83
C ILE A 5 -6.97 13.33 -0.94
N THR A 6 -7.59 13.51 -2.09
CA THR A 6 -8.96 13.07 -2.34
C THR A 6 -8.99 12.19 -3.58
N ILE A 7 -9.66 11.03 -3.48
CA ILE A 7 -9.92 10.15 -4.62
C ILE A 7 -11.43 10.19 -4.87
N GLU A 8 -11.82 10.46 -6.12
CA GLU A 8 -13.23 10.53 -6.51
C GLU A 8 -13.62 9.32 -7.35
N GLU A 9 -14.84 8.84 -7.13
CA GLU A 9 -15.44 7.77 -7.91
C GLU A 9 -16.81 8.20 -8.40
N SER A 10 -17.14 7.90 -9.65
CA SER A 10 -18.39 8.30 -10.28
C SER A 10 -19.57 7.38 -9.92
N VAL A 11 -19.68 7.02 -8.65
CA VAL A 11 -20.81 6.27 -8.10
C VAL A 11 -21.31 6.98 -6.86
N PRO A 12 -22.65 6.91 -6.57
CA PRO A 12 -23.18 7.55 -5.36
C PRO A 12 -22.55 6.97 -4.10
N TYR A 13 -22.28 7.84 -3.13
CA TYR A 13 -21.74 7.42 -1.85
C TYR A 13 -22.80 6.72 -1.01
N THR A 14 -22.44 5.57 -0.46
CA THR A 14 -23.25 4.88 0.53
C THR A 14 -22.42 4.61 1.76
N GLU A 15 -22.95 4.96 2.92
CA GLU A 15 -22.28 4.66 4.17
C GLU A 15 -22.55 3.21 4.55
N ASP A 16 -21.51 2.38 4.46
CA ASP A 16 -21.60 0.97 4.78
C ASP A 16 -20.73 0.62 5.99
N TYR A 17 -20.65 -0.67 6.31
CA TYR A 17 -19.84 -1.18 7.41
C TYR A 17 -18.38 -0.73 7.32
N GLN A 18 -17.80 -0.74 6.12
CA GLN A 18 -16.39 -0.40 5.92
C GLN A 18 -16.13 1.06 6.29
N ASN A 19 -16.96 1.97 5.82
CA ASN A 19 -16.80 3.38 6.08
C ASN A 19 -16.96 3.69 7.56
N LYS A 20 -17.94 3.08 8.23
CA LYS A 20 -18.14 3.26 9.66
C LYS A 20 -16.98 2.71 10.48
N MET A 21 -16.47 1.54 10.10
CA MET A 21 -15.36 0.92 10.80
C MET A 21 -14.11 1.81 10.74
N LEU A 22 -13.84 2.40 9.58
CA LEU A 22 -12.67 3.25 9.37
C LEU A 22 -12.80 4.61 10.04
N GLU A 23 -14.01 5.13 10.19
CA GLU A 23 -14.22 6.40 10.89
C GLU A 23 -14.13 6.25 12.41
N GLU A 24 -14.55 5.12 12.95
CA GLU A 24 -14.60 4.89 14.40
C GLU A 24 -13.35 4.20 14.97
N ASN A 25 -12.53 3.59 14.12
CA ASN A 25 -11.35 2.85 14.54
C ASN A 25 -10.13 3.27 13.74
N GLN A 26 -9.00 3.33 14.42
CA GLN A 26 -7.74 3.55 13.75
C GLN A 26 -7.11 2.19 13.42
N VAL A 27 -7.06 1.84 12.13
CA VAL A 27 -6.45 0.60 11.66
C VAL A 27 -4.98 0.90 11.39
N GLU A 28 -4.09 0.21 12.11
CA GLU A 28 -2.65 0.43 11.97
C GLU A 28 -2.17 0.18 10.55
N GLY A 29 -1.44 1.14 10.00
CA GLY A 29 -0.93 1.07 8.62
C GLY A 29 -1.83 1.72 7.58
N LEU A 30 -3.07 2.04 7.93
CA LEU A 30 -3.95 2.79 7.05
C LEU A 30 -3.92 4.28 7.38
N LEU A 31 -4.01 5.10 6.35
CA LEU A 31 -4.22 6.54 6.50
C LEU A 31 -5.64 6.78 7.00
N GLU A 32 -5.80 7.83 7.80
CA GLU A 32 -7.13 8.25 8.24
C GLU A 32 -7.95 8.66 7.02
N MET A 33 -9.15 8.10 6.89
CA MET A 33 -10.02 8.29 5.73
C MET A 33 -11.38 8.80 6.14
N HIS A 34 -11.92 9.74 5.35
CA HIS A 34 -13.30 10.19 5.46
C HIS A 34 -13.98 10.09 4.10
N GLY A 35 -15.04 9.30 4.03
CA GLY A 35 -15.86 9.19 2.84
C GLY A 35 -17.01 10.22 2.87
N ARG A 36 -17.35 10.76 1.72
CA ARG A 36 -18.47 11.70 1.58
C ARG A 36 -19.06 11.62 0.18
N GLY A 37 -20.35 11.96 0.08
CA GLY A 37 -21.02 12.08 -1.20
C GLY A 37 -20.98 13.52 -1.69
N MET A 38 -20.87 13.70 -3.01
CA MET A 38 -20.94 15.00 -3.65
C MET A 38 -21.42 14.85 -5.08
N ASP A 39 -22.62 15.36 -5.38
CA ASP A 39 -23.21 15.36 -6.75
C ASP A 39 -23.16 13.99 -7.44
N ASP A 40 -23.73 12.96 -6.84
CA ASP A 40 -23.77 11.58 -7.32
C ASP A 40 -22.38 10.92 -7.44
N LYS A 41 -21.37 11.52 -6.81
CA LYS A 41 -20.02 10.94 -6.72
C LYS A 41 -19.69 10.57 -5.29
N SER A 42 -18.75 9.65 -5.14
CA SER A 42 -18.13 9.33 -3.87
C SER A 42 -16.76 9.98 -3.80
N CYS A 43 -16.46 10.63 -2.69
CA CYS A 43 -15.15 11.23 -2.45
C CYS A 43 -14.54 10.62 -1.19
N TYR A 44 -13.28 10.24 -1.28
CA TYR A 44 -12.54 9.64 -0.17
C TYR A 44 -11.34 10.54 0.13
N ASP A 45 -11.36 11.17 1.30
CA ASP A 45 -10.29 12.07 1.74
C ASP A 45 -9.35 11.33 2.67
N TYR A 46 -8.04 11.40 2.40
CA TYR A 46 -7.01 10.74 3.20
C TYR A 46 -6.07 11.79 3.80
N ASP A 47 -5.81 11.68 5.09
CA ASP A 47 -4.86 12.56 5.77
C ASP A 47 -3.43 12.09 5.49
N VAL A 48 -2.66 12.90 4.78
CA VAL A 48 -1.27 12.60 4.43
C VAL A 48 -0.30 13.59 5.06
N SER A 49 -0.73 14.27 6.11
CA SER A 49 0.08 15.27 6.81
C SER A 49 1.39 14.67 7.31
N GLY A 50 2.49 15.39 7.05
CA GLY A 50 3.83 14.95 7.48
C GLY A 50 4.41 13.77 6.71
N LYS A 51 3.78 13.35 5.60
CA LYS A 51 4.19 12.19 4.83
C LYS A 51 4.51 12.56 3.39
N VAL A 52 5.32 11.73 2.73
CA VAL A 52 5.66 11.89 1.31
C VAL A 52 5.21 10.64 0.56
N SER A 53 4.65 10.81 -0.65
CA SER A 53 4.26 9.66 -1.45
C SER A 53 5.50 8.88 -1.90
N MET A 54 5.36 7.57 -2.00
CA MET A 54 6.41 6.70 -2.51
C MET A 54 6.87 7.15 -3.89
N LYS A 55 5.92 7.50 -4.76
CA LYS A 55 6.23 7.99 -6.10
C LYS A 55 7.11 9.23 -6.07
N ALA A 56 6.80 10.22 -5.25
CA ALA A 56 7.59 11.44 -5.13
C ALA A 56 8.97 11.17 -4.54
N LEU A 57 9.04 10.29 -3.53
CA LEU A 57 10.29 9.96 -2.86
C LEU A 57 11.30 9.30 -3.81
N TYR A 58 10.84 8.36 -4.66
CA TYR A 58 11.73 7.60 -5.54
C TYR A 58 11.83 8.14 -6.96
N GLU A 59 11.29 9.31 -7.24
CA GLU A 59 11.59 10.04 -8.48
C GLU A 59 13.03 10.55 -8.51
N LYS A 60 13.58 10.88 -7.33
CA LYS A 60 14.92 11.47 -7.19
C LYS A 60 15.94 10.56 -6.52
N HIS A 61 15.49 9.48 -5.92
CA HIS A 61 16.35 8.57 -5.18
C HIS A 61 16.06 7.14 -5.59
N THR A 62 17.09 6.31 -5.61
CA THR A 62 16.90 4.87 -5.79
C THR A 62 16.48 4.25 -4.45
N MET A 63 15.88 3.08 -4.53
CA MET A 63 15.40 2.36 -3.36
C MET A 63 16.40 1.26 -2.97
N SER A 64 16.84 1.28 -1.72
CA SER A 64 17.78 0.28 -1.19
C SER A 64 17.06 -0.99 -0.75
N GLY A 65 17.84 -2.06 -0.53
CA GLY A 65 17.29 -3.32 -0.01
C GLY A 65 16.63 -3.15 1.36
N GLU A 66 17.22 -2.33 2.23
CA GLU A 66 16.62 -2.03 3.54
C GLU A 66 15.27 -1.35 3.40
N GLU A 67 15.17 -0.38 2.49
CA GLU A 67 13.91 0.33 2.25
C GLU A 67 12.83 -0.60 1.68
N ILE A 68 13.21 -1.56 0.82
CA ILE A 68 12.28 -2.57 0.31
C ILE A 68 11.78 -3.45 1.45
N LYS A 69 12.65 -3.86 2.36
CA LYS A 69 12.23 -4.67 3.52
C LYS A 69 11.25 -3.92 4.41
N ILE A 70 11.49 -2.61 4.63
CA ILE A 70 10.59 -1.77 5.40
C ILE A 70 9.21 -1.72 4.73
N LEU A 71 9.18 -1.54 3.41
CA LEU A 71 7.93 -1.55 2.65
C LEU A 71 7.21 -2.88 2.80
N LEU A 72 7.91 -4.00 2.62
CA LEU A 72 7.31 -5.33 2.71
C LEU A 72 6.75 -5.62 4.11
N LYS A 73 7.46 -5.23 5.15
CA LYS A 73 6.98 -5.36 6.53
C LYS A 73 5.72 -4.53 6.76
N SER A 74 5.68 -3.31 6.20
CA SER A 74 4.51 -2.43 6.29
C SER A 74 3.30 -3.04 5.56
N ILE A 75 3.52 -3.65 4.39
CA ILE A 75 2.45 -4.32 3.63
C ILE A 75 1.89 -5.51 4.43
N LEU A 76 2.78 -6.36 4.96
CA LEU A 76 2.34 -7.51 5.74
C LEU A 76 1.51 -7.09 6.96
N ARG A 77 1.95 -6.05 7.63
CA ARG A 77 1.24 -5.52 8.81
C ARG A 77 -0.14 -4.98 8.45
N VAL A 78 -0.25 -4.15 7.40
CA VAL A 78 -1.54 -3.56 7.03
C VAL A 78 -2.52 -4.63 6.55
N VAL A 79 -2.04 -5.63 5.82
CA VAL A 79 -2.90 -6.74 5.37
C VAL A 79 -3.48 -7.47 6.57
N LYS A 80 -2.66 -7.79 7.57
CA LYS A 80 -3.13 -8.49 8.78
C LYS A 80 -4.10 -7.64 9.58
N GLU A 81 -3.86 -6.34 9.71
CA GLU A 81 -4.74 -5.45 10.45
C GLU A 81 -6.10 -5.28 9.73
N VAL A 82 -6.09 -5.15 8.40
CA VAL A 82 -7.32 -5.06 7.61
C VAL A 82 -8.16 -6.34 7.77
N GLU A 83 -7.52 -7.51 7.73
CA GLU A 83 -8.19 -8.79 7.97
C GLU A 83 -8.76 -8.89 9.39
N ARG A 84 -8.00 -8.41 10.38
CA ARG A 84 -8.41 -8.42 11.77
C ARG A 84 -9.71 -7.64 12.00
N TYR A 85 -9.91 -6.53 11.28
CA TYR A 85 -11.13 -5.73 11.36
C TYR A 85 -12.21 -6.21 10.38
N LEU A 86 -12.04 -7.37 9.76
CA LEU A 86 -12.98 -7.97 8.81
C LEU A 86 -13.24 -7.08 7.59
N LEU A 87 -12.25 -6.29 7.23
CA LEU A 87 -12.28 -5.45 6.04
C LEU A 87 -11.69 -6.23 4.84
N ASN A 88 -11.87 -5.69 3.64
CA ASN A 88 -11.43 -6.35 2.41
C ASN A 88 -10.01 -5.95 2.04
N VAL A 89 -9.08 -6.90 2.09
CA VAL A 89 -7.67 -6.65 1.74
C VAL A 89 -7.50 -6.16 0.30
N ASN A 90 -8.44 -6.49 -0.58
CA ASN A 90 -8.40 -6.03 -1.96
C ASN A 90 -8.65 -4.53 -2.11
N CYS A 91 -9.13 -3.87 -1.07
CA CYS A 91 -9.33 -2.42 -1.06
C CYS A 91 -8.07 -1.64 -0.68
N ILE A 92 -6.98 -2.31 -0.33
CA ILE A 92 -5.71 -1.66 -0.05
C ILE A 92 -5.04 -1.30 -1.38
N LEU A 93 -4.83 0.00 -1.62
CA LEU A 93 -4.17 0.45 -2.84
C LEU A 93 -2.67 0.20 -2.78
N MET A 94 -2.13 -0.41 -3.83
CA MET A 94 -0.69 -0.71 -3.95
C MET A 94 0.02 0.22 -4.94
N ASP A 95 -0.66 1.26 -5.41
CA ASP A 95 -0.09 2.23 -6.35
C ASP A 95 0.90 3.15 -5.61
N PRO A 96 2.12 3.36 -6.13
CA PRO A 96 3.12 4.19 -5.45
C PRO A 96 2.66 5.62 -5.15
N GLU A 97 1.75 6.17 -5.96
CA GLU A 97 1.21 7.51 -5.72
C GLU A 97 0.28 7.56 -4.50
N TYR A 98 -0.22 6.40 -4.05
CA TYR A 98 -1.11 6.29 -2.89
C TYR A 98 -0.48 5.55 -1.71
N ILE A 99 0.81 5.32 -1.74
CA ILE A 99 1.58 4.77 -0.62
C ILE A 99 2.43 5.91 -0.06
N PHE A 100 2.33 6.15 1.24
CA PHE A 100 2.96 7.32 1.88
C PHE A 100 3.95 6.88 2.94
N TYR A 101 5.07 7.60 3.01
CA TYR A 101 6.19 7.28 3.87
C TYR A 101 6.43 8.36 4.92
N THR A 102 6.69 7.93 6.15
CA THR A 102 7.23 8.77 7.22
C THR A 102 7.86 7.88 8.29
N GLU A 103 8.95 8.33 8.88
CA GLU A 103 9.61 7.68 10.02
C GLU A 103 9.79 6.16 9.88
N GLU A 104 10.36 5.76 8.74
CA GLU A 104 10.66 4.36 8.43
C GLU A 104 9.44 3.43 8.38
N LYS A 105 8.28 3.98 8.02
CA LYS A 105 7.05 3.22 7.84
C LYS A 105 6.32 3.69 6.61
N TYR A 106 5.59 2.77 5.98
CA TYR A 106 4.71 3.09 4.88
C TYR A 106 3.26 2.96 5.32
N TYR A 107 2.41 3.84 4.79
CA TYR A 107 0.99 3.92 5.10
C TYR A 107 0.20 3.82 3.81
N PHE A 108 -0.98 3.19 3.90
CA PHE A 108 -1.75 2.81 2.73
C PHE A 108 -3.14 3.43 2.76
N CYS A 109 -3.72 3.61 1.57
CA CYS A 109 -5.11 4.04 1.43
C CYS A 109 -6.01 2.83 1.33
N TYR A 110 -7.08 2.81 2.10
CA TYR A 110 -8.17 1.85 1.93
C TYR A 110 -9.21 2.50 1.01
N TYR A 111 -9.41 1.91 -0.15
CA TYR A 111 -10.30 2.48 -1.17
C TYR A 111 -11.46 1.53 -1.45
N PRO A 112 -12.66 1.78 -0.86
CA PRO A 112 -13.79 0.85 -0.99
C PRO A 112 -14.25 0.54 -2.42
N PRO A 113 -14.31 1.50 -3.37
CA PRO A 113 -14.75 1.22 -4.74
C PRO A 113 -13.69 0.56 -5.60
N LYS A 114 -13.11 -0.51 -5.15
CA LYS A 114 -11.94 -1.08 -5.77
C LYS A 114 -12.22 -1.95 -7.01
N GLU A 115 -11.27 -1.98 -7.96
CA GLU A 115 -11.37 -2.73 -9.21
C GLU A 115 -10.33 -3.83 -9.37
N LYS A 116 -9.22 -3.78 -8.62
CA LYS A 116 -8.13 -4.75 -8.73
C LYS A 116 -8.01 -5.59 -7.47
N SER A 117 -7.52 -6.82 -7.60
CA SER A 117 -7.18 -7.62 -6.45
C SER A 117 -5.88 -7.15 -5.81
N LEU A 118 -5.69 -7.48 -4.53
CA LEU A 118 -4.44 -7.18 -3.83
C LEU A 118 -3.25 -7.82 -4.57
N TRP A 119 -3.45 -9.04 -5.08
CA TRP A 119 -2.39 -9.79 -5.78
C TRP A 119 -1.95 -9.09 -7.05
N GLU A 120 -2.88 -8.59 -7.85
CA GLU A 120 -2.56 -7.80 -9.04
C GLU A 120 -1.83 -6.51 -8.67
N GLY A 121 -2.33 -5.82 -7.64
CA GLY A 121 -1.71 -4.60 -7.15
C GLY A 121 -0.29 -4.83 -6.66
N PHE A 122 -0.07 -5.90 -5.92
CA PHE A 122 1.26 -6.23 -5.40
C PHE A 122 2.23 -6.60 -6.52
N HIS A 123 1.75 -7.32 -7.54
CA HIS A 123 2.59 -7.62 -8.71
C HIS A 123 3.00 -6.33 -9.45
N HIS A 124 2.05 -5.42 -9.67
CA HIS A 124 2.36 -4.14 -10.31
C HIS A 124 3.34 -3.31 -9.48
N LEU A 125 3.22 -3.37 -8.15
CA LEU A 125 4.18 -2.73 -7.27
C LEU A 125 5.57 -3.36 -7.43
N SER A 126 5.66 -4.68 -7.59
CA SER A 126 6.94 -5.37 -7.82
C SER A 126 7.62 -4.88 -9.10
N GLU A 127 6.85 -4.62 -10.15
CA GLU A 127 7.37 -4.06 -11.39
C GLU A 127 7.92 -2.64 -11.18
N TYR A 128 7.22 -1.84 -10.39
CA TYR A 128 7.69 -0.51 -10.01
C TYR A 128 9.01 -0.58 -9.23
N LEU A 129 9.13 -1.53 -8.31
CA LEU A 129 10.35 -1.71 -7.52
C LEU A 129 11.55 -2.05 -8.41
N VAL A 130 11.35 -2.83 -9.46
CA VAL A 130 12.40 -3.12 -10.45
C VAL A 130 12.91 -1.82 -11.08
N LYS A 131 12.02 -0.88 -11.34
CA LYS A 131 12.39 0.41 -11.97
C LYS A 131 13.15 1.35 -11.03
N CYS A 132 12.80 1.38 -9.75
CA CYS A 132 13.41 2.32 -8.81
C CYS A 132 14.52 1.72 -7.96
N ALA A 133 14.86 0.44 -8.15
CA ALA A 133 15.86 -0.27 -7.38
C ALA A 133 17.26 0.32 -7.54
N ASP A 134 18.03 0.27 -6.45
CA ASP A 134 19.45 0.56 -6.49
C ASP A 134 20.20 -0.70 -6.96
N TYR A 135 20.63 -0.70 -8.23
CA TYR A 135 21.28 -1.85 -8.85
C TYR A 135 22.73 -2.04 -8.38
N GLN A 136 23.26 -1.15 -7.55
CA GLN A 136 24.56 -1.35 -6.90
C GLN A 136 24.42 -2.02 -5.53
N ASP A 137 23.21 -2.13 -5.01
CA ASP A 137 22.91 -2.84 -3.78
C ASP A 137 22.50 -4.27 -4.14
N LYS A 138 23.35 -5.24 -3.85
CA LYS A 138 23.11 -6.66 -4.17
C LYS A 138 21.84 -7.18 -3.53
N GLU A 139 21.58 -6.81 -2.27
CA GLU A 139 20.37 -7.23 -1.56
C GLU A 139 19.14 -6.70 -2.27
N CYS A 140 19.16 -5.43 -2.68
CA CYS A 140 18.07 -4.83 -3.42
C CYS A 140 17.77 -5.59 -4.71
N VAL A 141 18.79 -5.88 -5.50
CA VAL A 141 18.66 -6.62 -6.77
C VAL A 141 18.02 -7.99 -6.54
N GLN A 142 18.51 -8.71 -5.54
CA GLN A 142 17.97 -10.04 -5.21
C GLN A 142 16.50 -9.97 -4.81
N LEU A 143 16.15 -8.98 -3.98
CA LEU A 143 14.78 -8.82 -3.50
C LEU A 143 13.81 -8.46 -4.64
N VAL A 144 14.17 -7.50 -5.49
CA VAL A 144 13.25 -7.07 -6.56
C VAL A 144 13.03 -8.17 -7.61
N PHE A 145 14.07 -8.92 -7.94
CA PHE A 145 13.92 -10.03 -8.88
C PHE A 145 13.16 -11.21 -8.29
N LEU A 146 13.37 -11.49 -7.00
CA LEU A 146 12.58 -12.52 -6.31
C LEU A 146 11.10 -12.15 -6.28
N LEU A 147 10.79 -10.91 -5.90
CA LEU A 147 9.41 -10.40 -5.86
C LEU A 147 8.75 -10.49 -7.23
N HIS A 148 9.43 -10.03 -8.27
CA HIS A 148 8.88 -10.05 -9.62
C HIS A 148 8.61 -11.48 -10.10
N LYS A 149 9.57 -12.36 -9.89
CA LYS A 149 9.47 -13.77 -10.29
C LYS A 149 8.33 -14.49 -9.56
N GLU A 150 8.28 -14.34 -8.23
CA GLU A 150 7.28 -15.07 -7.42
C GLU A 150 5.86 -14.53 -7.64
N THR A 151 5.71 -13.22 -7.87
CA THR A 151 4.39 -12.63 -8.11
C THR A 151 3.85 -12.91 -9.51
N MET A 152 4.65 -13.45 -10.41
CA MET A 152 4.18 -13.92 -11.72
C MET A 152 3.47 -15.27 -11.66
N LYS A 153 3.66 -16.01 -10.58
CA LYS A 153 3.03 -17.33 -10.41
C LYS A 153 1.55 -17.16 -10.08
N GLU A 154 0.72 -18.08 -10.62
CA GLU A 154 -0.69 -18.09 -10.25
C GLU A 154 -0.84 -18.50 -8.78
N ASN A 155 -1.79 -17.84 -8.10
CA ASN A 155 -2.12 -18.16 -6.70
C ASN A 155 -0.92 -18.08 -5.74
N TYR A 156 -0.02 -17.12 -5.96
CA TYR A 156 1.10 -16.94 -5.06
C TYR A 156 0.61 -16.48 -3.66
N SER A 157 1.39 -16.81 -2.63
CA SER A 157 1.12 -16.37 -1.27
C SER A 157 1.93 -15.12 -0.96
N LEU A 158 1.25 -13.99 -0.87
CA LEU A 158 1.87 -12.71 -0.53
C LEU A 158 2.59 -12.79 0.82
N GLU A 159 1.94 -13.39 1.82
CA GLU A 159 2.52 -13.54 3.15
C GLU A 159 3.82 -14.35 3.13
N GLN A 160 3.84 -15.48 2.42
CA GLN A 160 5.04 -16.31 2.34
C GLN A 160 6.17 -15.61 1.61
N ILE A 161 5.86 -14.92 0.51
CA ILE A 161 6.87 -14.17 -0.24
C ILE A 161 7.50 -13.09 0.63
N ILE A 162 6.68 -12.32 1.33
CA ILE A 162 7.19 -11.25 2.20
C ILE A 162 8.02 -11.83 3.34
N LYS A 163 7.56 -12.88 3.98
CA LYS A 163 8.31 -13.52 5.08
C LYS A 163 9.68 -14.02 4.60
N GLU A 164 9.74 -14.57 3.41
CA GLU A 164 11.00 -15.02 2.83
C GLU A 164 11.96 -13.85 2.57
N CYS A 165 11.43 -12.75 2.03
CA CYS A 165 12.22 -11.55 1.72
C CYS A 165 12.75 -10.84 2.95
N VAL A 166 11.96 -10.80 4.04
CA VAL A 166 12.33 -10.09 5.26
C VAL A 166 12.99 -10.97 6.32
N LYS A 167 13.27 -12.21 5.99
CA LYS A 167 13.92 -13.15 6.89
C LYS A 167 15.29 -12.61 7.27
N GLU A 168 15.50 -12.40 8.57
CA GLU A 168 16.78 -11.96 9.06
C GLU A 168 17.75 -13.13 9.06
N GLU A 169 18.96 -12.88 8.58
CA GLU A 169 20.04 -13.86 8.70
C GLU A 169 20.45 -13.93 10.16
N GLU A 170 20.34 -15.09 10.72
CA GLU A 170 20.85 -15.35 12.07
C GLU A 170 22.38 -15.50 12.06
#